data_ca04d9868c47510003e39d06c5fa0906
#
_entry.id   ca04d9868c47510003e39d06c5fa0906
#
_cell.length_a   1.000
_cell.length_b   1.000
_cell.length_c   1.000
_cell.angle_alpha   90.00
_cell.angle_beta   90.00
_cell.angle_gamma   90.00
#
_symmetry.space_group_name_H-M   'P 1'
#
loop_
_entity.id
_entity.type
_entity.pdbx_description
1 polymer ?
#
loop_
_entity_poly.entity_id
_entity_poly.type
_entity_poly.pdbx_seq_one_letter_code
_entity_poly.pdbx_strand_id
1 'polypeptide(L)'
;MNVKWPGVLTAEALVSISDEEFWRYARELALLTPTKTSPAEYLRCELSRGRCLIPMTSLYEVIPPPHHFALLPAIPAWMPGVFARHPETIAVVDLDAYLSANESQAENDPEGTLLIARYSGLAVGLLVPTTGLATTVEPVGEHEESGSFILDIPVVLMDIVQQIRDSRLL
;
A
#
# COMPACT_ATOMS: atom_id res chain seq x y z
N MET A 1 21.70 34.94 -4.03
CA MET A 1 22.91 34.17 -3.64
C MET A 1 22.77 32.77 -4.20
N ASN A 2 23.58 32.40 -5.17
CA ASN A 2 23.62 31.07 -5.72
C ASN A 2 24.24 30.11 -4.69
N VAL A 3 23.43 29.29 -4.04
CA VAL A 3 23.95 28.17 -3.26
C VAL A 3 24.36 27.10 -4.25
N LYS A 4 25.65 27.03 -4.51
CA LYS A 4 26.27 25.98 -5.30
C LYS A 4 26.22 24.71 -4.45
N TRP A 5 25.33 23.78 -4.81
CA TRP A 5 25.28 22.47 -4.18
C TRP A 5 26.62 21.76 -4.36
N PRO A 6 27.28 21.29 -3.32
CA PRO A 6 28.40 20.37 -3.49
C PRO A 6 27.85 19.10 -4.14
N GLY A 7 28.49 18.69 -5.21
CA GLY A 7 28.10 17.49 -5.96
C GLY A 7 27.97 16.26 -5.05
N VAL A 8 27.23 15.28 -5.54
CA VAL A 8 27.00 13.98 -4.89
C VAL A 8 28.32 13.49 -4.26
N LEU A 9 28.35 13.44 -2.91
CA LEU A 9 29.48 12.90 -2.17
C LEU A 9 29.61 11.42 -2.52
N THR A 10 30.64 11.06 -3.27
CA THR A 10 30.99 9.66 -3.51
C THR A 10 31.50 9.03 -2.20
N ALA A 11 31.38 7.72 -2.08
CA ALA A 11 31.86 6.99 -0.90
C ALA A 11 33.34 7.29 -0.57
N GLU A 12 34.16 7.56 -1.58
CA GLU A 12 35.57 7.96 -1.43
C GLU A 12 35.74 9.36 -0.79
N ALA A 13 34.84 10.29 -1.09
CA ALA A 13 34.87 11.62 -0.50
C ALA A 13 34.48 11.61 1.00
N LEU A 14 33.62 10.65 1.43
CA LEU A 14 33.24 10.48 2.83
C LEU A 14 34.38 9.97 3.71
N VAL A 15 35.34 9.23 3.15
CA VAL A 15 36.50 8.69 3.90
C VAL A 15 37.55 9.77 4.20
N SER A 16 37.57 10.87 3.46
CA SER A 16 38.55 11.95 3.58
C SER A 16 38.05 13.19 4.34
N ILE A 17 36.81 13.20 4.77
CA ILE A 17 36.20 14.32 5.53
C ILE A 17 36.60 14.20 7.00
N SER A 18 37.03 15.30 7.62
CA SER A 18 37.26 15.35 9.06
C SER A 18 35.93 15.22 9.84
N ASP A 19 36.02 14.69 11.07
CA ASP A 19 34.85 14.55 11.94
C ASP A 19 34.10 15.86 12.13
N GLU A 20 34.81 16.98 12.21
CA GLU A 20 34.20 18.31 12.35
C GLU A 20 33.40 18.73 11.10
N GLU A 21 33.93 18.46 9.93
CA GLU A 21 33.23 18.72 8.65
C GLU A 21 32.03 17.81 8.48
N PHE A 22 32.15 16.53 8.83
CA PHE A 22 31.05 15.57 8.82
C PHE A 22 29.89 16.05 9.70
N TRP A 23 30.17 16.44 10.95
CA TRP A 23 29.12 16.93 11.86
C TRP A 23 28.53 18.27 11.45
N ARG A 24 29.28 19.12 10.77
CA ARG A 24 28.76 20.35 10.18
C ARG A 24 27.76 20.03 9.08
N TYR A 25 28.10 19.15 8.11
CA TYR A 25 27.19 18.71 7.06
C TYR A 25 25.95 18.00 7.60
N ALA A 26 26.13 17.14 8.58
CA ALA A 26 24.99 16.45 9.21
C ALA A 26 24.01 17.43 9.87
N ARG A 27 24.51 18.50 10.50
CA ARG A 27 23.63 19.56 11.05
C ARG A 27 22.95 20.36 9.97
N GLU A 28 23.64 20.70 8.89
CA GLU A 28 23.01 21.40 7.76
C GLU A 28 21.94 20.56 7.09
N LEU A 29 22.17 19.27 6.92
CA LEU A 29 21.15 18.33 6.41
C LEU A 29 19.96 18.18 7.36
N ALA A 30 20.20 18.15 8.66
CA ALA A 30 19.12 18.07 9.66
C ALA A 30 18.29 19.37 9.75
N LEU A 31 18.85 20.51 9.37
CA LEU A 31 18.17 21.81 9.31
C LEU A 31 17.44 22.02 7.97
N LEU A 32 17.75 21.23 6.94
CA LEU A 32 16.98 21.17 5.72
C LEU A 32 15.68 20.43 6.02
N THR A 33 14.71 21.13 6.60
CA THR A 33 13.32 20.66 6.63
C THR A 33 12.95 20.33 5.17
N PRO A 34 12.50 19.12 4.85
CA PRO A 34 12.04 18.83 3.51
C PRO A 34 10.78 19.63 3.22
N THR A 35 10.94 20.83 2.71
CA THR A 35 9.85 21.68 2.21
C THR A 35 9.45 21.28 0.78
N LYS A 36 9.89 20.14 0.31
CA LYS A 36 9.31 19.50 -0.84
C LYS A 36 8.32 18.48 -0.34
N THR A 37 7.05 18.76 -0.51
CA THR A 37 6.02 17.74 -0.63
C THR A 37 6.53 16.80 -1.72
N SER A 38 7.16 15.70 -1.32
CA SER A 38 7.51 14.66 -2.29
C SER A 38 6.21 14.26 -2.95
N PRO A 39 6.17 14.16 -4.27
CA PRO A 39 4.97 13.69 -4.94
C PRO A 39 4.58 12.35 -4.32
N ALA A 40 3.31 12.16 -4.03
CA ALA A 40 2.83 10.95 -3.41
C ALA A 40 2.97 9.79 -4.41
N GLU A 41 3.54 8.68 -3.94
CA GLU A 41 3.67 7.47 -4.73
C GLU A 41 2.48 6.55 -4.46
N TYR A 42 1.86 6.10 -5.53
CA TYR A 42 0.72 5.21 -5.49
C TYR A 42 0.99 3.93 -6.26
N LEU A 43 0.40 2.85 -5.81
CA LEU A 43 0.20 1.66 -6.61
C LEU A 43 -1.15 1.81 -7.31
N ARG A 44 -1.11 1.90 -8.64
CA ARG A 44 -2.29 1.97 -9.49
C ARG A 44 -2.76 0.56 -9.82
N CYS A 45 -4.04 0.28 -9.66
CA CYS A 45 -4.69 -0.92 -10.15
C CYS A 45 -5.98 -0.59 -10.89
N GLU A 46 -6.29 -1.36 -11.91
CA GLU A 46 -7.53 -1.24 -12.67
C GLU A 46 -8.56 -2.20 -12.09
N LEU A 47 -9.66 -1.65 -11.62
CA LEU A 47 -10.78 -2.40 -11.06
C LEU A 47 -12.03 -2.17 -11.91
N SER A 48 -13.09 -2.97 -11.71
CA SER A 48 -14.36 -2.84 -12.43
C SER A 48 -14.98 -1.46 -12.31
N ARG A 49 -14.76 -0.80 -11.17
CA ARG A 49 -15.27 0.56 -10.89
C ARG A 49 -14.38 1.68 -11.44
N GLY A 50 -13.24 1.35 -12.01
CA GLY A 50 -12.28 2.33 -12.52
C GLY A 50 -10.90 2.19 -11.92
N ARG A 51 -10.08 3.20 -12.14
CA ARG A 51 -8.71 3.24 -11.70
C ARG A 51 -8.61 3.54 -10.20
N CYS A 52 -8.04 2.61 -9.44
CA CYS A 52 -7.78 2.77 -8.01
C CYS A 52 -6.32 3.13 -7.76
N LEU A 53 -6.08 4.12 -6.92
CA LEU A 53 -4.76 4.54 -6.46
C LEU A 53 -4.60 4.18 -4.98
N ILE A 54 -3.65 3.32 -4.66
CA ILE A 54 -3.37 2.87 -3.31
C ILE A 54 -2.07 3.52 -2.84
N PRO A 55 -2.09 4.32 -1.76
CA PRO A 55 -0.88 4.95 -1.25
C PRO A 55 0.19 3.91 -0.90
N MET A 56 1.38 4.02 -1.49
CA MET A 56 2.49 3.10 -1.22
C MET A 56 2.89 3.09 0.27
N THR A 57 2.72 4.21 0.95
CA THR A 57 2.99 4.34 2.38
C THR A 57 2.06 3.50 3.28
N SER A 58 0.91 3.07 2.76
CA SER A 58 -0.06 2.22 3.47
C SER A 58 0.15 0.72 3.22
N LEU A 59 1.03 0.38 2.27
CA LEU A 59 1.36 -1.01 1.94
C LEU A 59 2.60 -1.45 2.72
N TYR A 60 2.49 -2.61 3.31
CA TYR A 60 3.60 -3.27 4.00
C TYR A 60 4.40 -4.14 3.04
N GLU A 61 3.70 -4.84 2.15
CA GLU A 61 4.31 -5.80 1.23
C GLU A 61 3.40 -6.07 0.03
N VAL A 62 4.01 -6.45 -1.07
CA VAL A 62 3.34 -6.89 -2.29
C VAL A 62 3.86 -8.29 -2.63
N ILE A 63 2.98 -9.28 -2.66
CA ILE A 63 3.34 -10.68 -2.86
C ILE A 63 2.41 -11.36 -3.86
N PRO A 64 2.84 -12.47 -4.47
CA PRO A 64 1.90 -13.34 -5.17
C PRO A 64 0.93 -13.97 -4.17
N PRO A 65 -0.34 -14.21 -4.54
CA PRO A 65 -1.27 -14.91 -3.66
C PRO A 65 -0.82 -16.37 -3.46
N PRO A 66 -1.13 -16.98 -2.31
CA PRO A 66 -0.96 -18.42 -2.15
C PRO A 66 -1.93 -19.18 -3.06
N HIS A 67 -1.62 -20.42 -3.37
CA HIS A 67 -2.45 -21.26 -4.27
C HIS A 67 -3.90 -21.45 -3.77
N HIS A 68 -4.13 -21.36 -2.48
CA HIS A 68 -5.46 -21.44 -1.87
C HIS A 68 -5.53 -20.66 -0.57
N PHE A 69 -6.73 -20.22 -0.24
CA PHE A 69 -7.04 -19.61 1.04
C PHE A 69 -7.78 -20.61 1.94
N ALA A 70 -7.55 -20.53 3.24
CA ALA A 70 -8.34 -21.30 4.20
C ALA A 70 -9.70 -20.62 4.36
N LEU A 71 -10.77 -21.36 4.05
CA LEU A 71 -12.13 -20.88 4.18
C LEU A 71 -12.53 -20.79 5.66
N LEU A 72 -13.27 -19.75 6.01
CA LEU A 72 -13.88 -19.60 7.32
C LEU A 72 -15.40 -19.62 7.16
N PRO A 73 -16.15 -20.17 8.13
CA PRO A 73 -17.61 -20.10 8.11
C PRO A 73 -18.09 -18.65 8.36
N ALA A 74 -19.22 -18.30 7.77
CA ALA A 74 -19.90 -17.01 7.97
C ALA A 74 -19.00 -15.79 7.71
N ILE A 75 -18.31 -15.79 6.57
CA ILE A 75 -17.54 -14.64 6.08
C ILE A 75 -18.31 -13.91 4.98
N PRO A 76 -18.04 -12.61 4.79
CA PRO A 76 -18.63 -11.87 3.67
C PRO A 76 -18.25 -12.47 2.31
N ALA A 77 -19.15 -12.36 1.33
CA ALA A 77 -18.96 -12.94 0.00
C ALA A 77 -17.74 -12.40 -0.76
N TRP A 78 -17.30 -11.18 -0.45
CA TRP A 78 -16.10 -10.56 -1.01
C TRP A 78 -14.79 -11.02 -0.33
N MET A 79 -14.87 -11.88 0.68
CA MET A 79 -13.71 -12.39 1.42
C MET A 79 -13.43 -13.83 1.02
N PRO A 80 -12.42 -14.13 0.17
CA PRO A 80 -12.12 -15.50 -0.24
C PRO A 80 -11.57 -16.38 0.89
N GLY A 81 -11.09 -15.80 1.98
CA GLY A 81 -10.62 -16.58 3.13
C GLY A 81 -9.47 -15.92 3.88
N VAL A 82 -8.66 -16.76 4.49
CA VAL A 82 -7.45 -16.35 5.23
C VAL A 82 -6.25 -17.17 4.81
N PHE A 83 -5.05 -16.64 5.01
CA PHE A 83 -3.83 -17.43 4.86
C PHE A 83 -2.86 -17.19 6.03
N ALA A 84 -2.06 -18.21 6.33
CA ALA A 84 -1.06 -18.14 7.37
C ALA A 84 0.23 -17.51 6.82
N ARG A 85 0.68 -16.45 7.48
CA ARG A 85 1.98 -15.83 7.28
C ARG A 85 2.63 -15.66 8.65
N HIS A 86 3.42 -16.68 9.01
CA HIS A 86 3.99 -16.75 10.35
C HIS A 86 4.62 -15.41 10.80
N PRO A 87 4.30 -14.92 12.02
CA PRO A 87 3.44 -15.53 13.05
C PRO A 87 1.94 -15.19 12.93
N GLU A 88 1.51 -14.50 11.90
CA GLU A 88 0.15 -13.95 11.75
C GLU A 88 -0.72 -14.79 10.82
N THR A 89 -2.04 -14.68 11.01
CA THR A 89 -3.05 -15.10 10.05
C THR A 89 -3.67 -13.83 9.44
N ILE A 90 -3.63 -13.74 8.12
CA ILE A 90 -4.05 -12.55 7.38
C ILE A 90 -5.38 -12.85 6.68
N ALA A 91 -6.37 -12.00 6.92
CA ALA A 91 -7.62 -12.02 6.19
C ALA A 91 -7.40 -11.50 4.76
N VAL A 92 -7.98 -12.17 3.77
CA VAL A 92 -7.89 -11.76 2.38
C VAL A 92 -9.21 -11.17 1.92
N VAL A 93 -9.13 -10.05 1.25
CA VAL A 93 -10.25 -9.30 0.68
C VAL A 93 -10.01 -9.18 -0.82
N ASP A 94 -10.93 -9.66 -1.60
CA ASP A 94 -10.99 -9.35 -3.02
C ASP A 94 -11.45 -7.89 -3.16
N LEU A 95 -10.51 -7.01 -3.52
CA LEU A 95 -10.75 -5.57 -3.50
C LEU A 95 -11.82 -5.15 -4.50
N ASP A 96 -11.86 -5.78 -5.68
CA ASP A 96 -12.85 -5.47 -6.69
C ASP A 96 -14.25 -5.92 -6.26
N ALA A 97 -14.35 -7.13 -5.72
CA ALA A 97 -15.60 -7.66 -5.18
C ALA A 97 -16.12 -6.82 -3.98
N TYR A 98 -15.22 -6.44 -3.07
CA TYR A 98 -15.55 -5.58 -1.93
C TYR A 98 -16.11 -4.22 -2.36
N LEU A 99 -15.41 -3.52 -3.27
CA LEU A 99 -15.83 -2.20 -3.74
C LEU A 99 -17.10 -2.25 -4.61
N SER A 100 -17.33 -3.35 -5.30
CA SER A 100 -18.51 -3.54 -6.17
C SER A 100 -19.69 -4.23 -5.46
N ALA A 101 -19.52 -4.62 -4.20
CA ALA A 101 -20.46 -5.41 -3.42
C ALA A 101 -20.84 -6.74 -4.12
N ASN A 102 -19.89 -7.37 -4.79
CA ASN A 102 -20.04 -8.64 -5.48
C ASN A 102 -19.43 -9.80 -4.67
N GLU A 103 -19.66 -11.01 -5.16
CA GLU A 103 -18.98 -12.19 -4.63
C GLU A 103 -17.58 -12.31 -5.22
N SER A 104 -16.60 -12.72 -4.39
CA SER A 104 -15.27 -13.03 -4.86
C SER A 104 -15.27 -14.31 -5.69
N GLN A 105 -14.52 -14.31 -6.79
CA GLN A 105 -14.30 -15.48 -7.63
C GLN A 105 -12.96 -16.19 -7.31
N ALA A 106 -12.25 -15.74 -6.29
CA ALA A 106 -10.89 -16.14 -5.97
C ALA A 106 -10.79 -17.36 -5.03
N GLU A 107 -11.71 -18.33 -5.10
CA GLU A 107 -11.73 -19.46 -4.17
C GLU A 107 -10.62 -20.49 -4.43
N ASN A 108 -10.31 -20.78 -5.69
CA ASN A 108 -9.32 -21.77 -6.06
C ASN A 108 -8.32 -21.19 -7.06
N ASP A 109 -7.03 -21.28 -6.73
CA ASP A 109 -5.92 -20.77 -7.52
C ASP A 109 -6.11 -19.26 -7.85
N PRO A 110 -6.11 -18.39 -6.87
CA PRO A 110 -6.41 -16.97 -7.04
C PRO A 110 -5.39 -16.31 -7.97
N GLU A 111 -5.90 -15.78 -9.07
CA GLU A 111 -5.08 -14.96 -9.97
C GLU A 111 -5.00 -13.53 -9.42
N GLY A 112 -3.83 -12.93 -9.53
CA GLY A 112 -3.68 -11.54 -9.11
C GLY A 112 -2.41 -11.26 -8.31
N THR A 113 -2.45 -10.19 -7.55
CA THR A 113 -1.39 -9.75 -6.64
C THR A 113 -2.01 -9.45 -5.28
N LEU A 114 -1.35 -9.89 -4.23
CA LEU A 114 -1.79 -9.67 -2.86
C LEU A 114 -1.01 -8.52 -2.24
N LEU A 115 -1.72 -7.46 -1.89
CA LEU A 115 -1.18 -6.27 -1.25
C LEU A 115 -1.44 -6.35 0.25
N ILE A 116 -0.39 -6.48 1.05
CA ILE A 116 -0.52 -6.51 2.51
C ILE A 116 -0.56 -5.08 3.02
N ALA A 117 -1.72 -4.66 3.50
CA ALA A 117 -1.92 -3.38 4.15
C ALA A 117 -1.97 -3.53 5.66
N ARG A 118 -1.43 -2.55 6.39
CA ARG A 118 -1.43 -2.53 7.86
C ARG A 118 -1.92 -1.18 8.37
N TYR A 119 -2.77 -1.24 9.38
CA TYR A 119 -3.23 -0.06 10.11
C TYR A 119 -3.61 -0.43 11.54
N SER A 120 -3.08 0.30 12.51
CA SER A 120 -3.42 0.15 13.94
C SER A 120 -3.36 -1.29 14.47
N GLY A 121 -2.35 -2.06 14.05
CA GLY A 121 -2.17 -3.47 14.46
C GLY A 121 -3.01 -4.48 13.67
N LEU A 122 -3.84 -4.04 12.74
CA LEU A 122 -4.57 -4.89 11.82
C LEU A 122 -3.75 -5.13 10.56
N ALA A 123 -3.76 -6.35 10.05
CA ALA A 123 -3.17 -6.71 8.77
C ALA A 123 -4.23 -7.36 7.88
N VAL A 124 -4.38 -6.88 6.67
CA VAL A 124 -5.31 -7.40 5.66
C VAL A 124 -4.57 -7.52 4.33
N GLY A 125 -4.81 -8.60 3.62
CA GLY A 125 -4.36 -8.81 2.26
C GLY A 125 -5.44 -8.38 1.27
N LEU A 126 -5.15 -7.36 0.48
CA LEU A 126 -6.03 -6.92 -0.60
C LEU A 126 -5.63 -7.64 -1.88
N LEU A 127 -6.48 -8.50 -2.38
CA LEU A 127 -6.29 -9.20 -3.65
C LEU A 127 -6.74 -8.27 -4.78
N VAL A 128 -5.83 -7.99 -5.72
CA VAL A 128 -6.07 -7.11 -6.88
C VAL A 128 -5.64 -7.81 -8.16
N PRO A 129 -6.25 -7.49 -9.31
CA PRO A 129 -5.77 -7.99 -10.60
C PRO A 129 -4.32 -7.55 -10.85
N THR A 130 -3.48 -8.44 -11.36
CA THR A 130 -2.10 -8.10 -11.76
C THR A 130 -2.09 -7.25 -13.04
N THR A 131 -3.08 -7.45 -13.91
CA THR A 131 -3.21 -6.67 -15.14
C THR A 131 -3.46 -5.20 -14.83
N GLY A 132 -2.62 -4.31 -15.38
CA GLY A 132 -2.71 -2.88 -15.14
C GLY A 132 -2.13 -2.40 -13.82
N LEU A 133 -1.55 -3.31 -13.01
CA LEU A 133 -0.87 -2.95 -11.77
C LEU A 133 0.45 -2.24 -12.11
N ALA A 134 0.60 -1.01 -11.64
CA ALA A 134 1.80 -0.21 -11.87
C ALA A 134 2.00 0.84 -10.77
N THR A 135 3.25 1.14 -10.48
CA THR A 135 3.58 2.31 -9.64
C THR A 135 3.39 3.59 -10.44
N THR A 136 2.79 4.58 -9.83
CA THR A 136 2.64 5.91 -10.40
C THR A 136 2.93 6.98 -9.36
N VAL A 137 3.38 8.13 -9.84
CA VAL A 137 3.64 9.30 -9.02
C VAL A 137 2.64 10.36 -9.46
N GLU A 138 1.74 10.73 -8.57
CA GLU A 138 0.70 11.70 -8.87
C GLU A 138 0.96 12.99 -8.08
N PRO A 139 0.84 14.17 -8.70
CA PRO A 139 0.84 15.42 -7.98
C PRO A 139 -0.38 15.49 -7.07
N VAL A 140 -0.19 15.99 -5.87
CA VAL A 140 -1.27 16.15 -4.88
C VAL A 140 -2.32 17.12 -5.44
N GLY A 141 -3.53 16.65 -5.71
CA GLY A 141 -4.68 17.46 -6.08
C GLY A 141 -5.24 17.29 -7.49
N GLU A 142 -4.64 16.47 -8.37
CA GLU A 142 -5.11 16.29 -9.75
C GLU A 142 -5.99 15.03 -9.97
N HIS A 143 -6.50 14.42 -8.90
CA HIS A 143 -7.17 13.11 -8.97
C HIS A 143 -8.59 13.15 -9.55
N GLU A 144 -9.26 14.30 -9.53
CA GLU A 144 -10.69 14.38 -9.91
C GLU A 144 -10.93 14.37 -11.43
N GLU A 145 -9.97 14.74 -12.26
CA GLU A 145 -10.16 14.85 -13.70
C GLU A 145 -9.94 13.53 -14.48
N SER A 146 -9.41 12.49 -13.82
CA SER A 146 -8.93 11.29 -14.56
C SER A 146 -9.78 10.02 -14.37
N GLY A 147 -10.91 10.08 -13.69
CA GLY A 147 -11.71 8.87 -13.38
C GLY A 147 -10.98 7.89 -12.46
N SER A 148 -9.99 8.36 -11.72
CA SER A 148 -9.27 7.63 -10.70
C SER A 148 -9.74 8.04 -9.31
N PHE A 149 -9.68 7.10 -8.36
CA PHE A 149 -9.99 7.37 -6.96
C PHE A 149 -8.85 6.84 -6.07
N ILE A 150 -8.63 7.55 -4.95
CA ILE A 150 -7.63 7.13 -3.96
C ILE A 150 -8.32 6.26 -2.91
N LEU A 151 -7.70 5.11 -2.61
CA LEU A 151 -8.17 4.22 -1.55
C LEU A 151 -7.65 4.72 -0.20
N ASP A 152 -8.58 5.08 0.68
CA ASP A 152 -8.25 5.39 2.09
C ASP A 152 -8.14 4.07 2.87
N ILE A 153 -6.91 3.56 2.99
CA ILE A 153 -6.64 2.28 3.64
C ILE A 153 -7.12 2.24 5.09
N PRO A 154 -6.88 3.23 5.95
CA PRO A 154 -7.45 3.29 7.30
C PRO A 154 -8.96 3.09 7.32
N VAL A 155 -9.69 3.83 6.52
CA VAL A 155 -11.15 3.75 6.43
C VAL A 155 -11.60 2.37 5.95
N VAL A 156 -11.00 1.86 4.88
CA VAL A 156 -11.31 0.54 4.31
C VAL A 156 -11.06 -0.57 5.31
N LEU A 157 -9.92 -0.58 6.02
CA LEU A 157 -9.61 -1.62 7.00
C LEU A 157 -10.58 -1.60 8.19
N MET A 158 -10.98 -0.42 8.64
CA MET A 158 -11.95 -0.30 9.73
C MET A 158 -13.34 -0.79 9.29
N ASP A 159 -13.78 -0.47 8.08
CA ASP A 159 -15.05 -0.93 7.52
C ASP A 159 -15.06 -2.45 7.33
N ILE A 160 -13.98 -3.03 6.77
CA ILE A 160 -13.81 -4.49 6.63
C ILE A 160 -13.99 -5.19 7.98
N VAL A 161 -13.30 -4.70 9.02
CA VAL A 161 -13.42 -5.29 10.37
C VAL A 161 -14.83 -5.21 10.90
N GLN A 162 -15.53 -4.09 10.68
CA GLN A 162 -16.90 -3.93 11.11
C GLN A 162 -17.83 -4.91 10.38
N GLN A 163 -17.73 -5.02 9.07
CA GLN A 163 -18.54 -5.95 8.28
C GLN A 163 -18.31 -7.42 8.66
N ILE A 164 -17.08 -7.82 8.94
CA ILE A 164 -16.75 -9.18 9.43
C ILE A 164 -17.40 -9.44 10.79
N ARG A 165 -17.40 -8.45 11.69
CA ARG A 165 -18.07 -8.58 13.00
C ARG A 165 -19.57 -8.73 12.84
N ASP A 166 -20.18 -7.93 12.00
CA ASP A 166 -21.61 -7.94 11.75
C ASP A 166 -22.08 -9.25 11.10
N SER A 167 -21.26 -9.83 10.21
CA SER A 167 -21.52 -11.12 9.57
C SER A 167 -21.51 -12.31 10.55
N ARG A 168 -20.83 -12.17 11.69
CA ARG A 168 -20.77 -13.21 12.74
C ARG A 168 -21.91 -13.16 13.75
N LEU A 169 -22.73 -12.10 13.71
CA LEU A 169 -23.85 -11.89 14.62
C LEU A 169 -25.17 -12.40 14.05
N LEU A 170 -25.19 -12.89 12.83
CA LEU A 170 -26.31 -13.52 12.13
C LEU A 170 -26.14 -15.04 12.09
#